data_8510966e184e62b804db29ee208647e8
#
_entry.id   8510966e184e62b804db29ee208647e8
#
_cell.length_a   1.000
_cell.length_b   1.000
_cell.length_c   1.000
_cell.angle_alpha   90.00
_cell.angle_beta   90.00
_cell.angle_gamma   90.00
#
_symmetry.space_group_name_H-M   'P 1'
#
loop_
_entity.id
_entity.type
_entity.pdbx_description
1 polymer ?
#
loop_
_entity_poly.entity_id
_entity_poly.type
_entity_poly.pdbx_seq_one_letter_code
_entity_poly.pdbx_strand_id
1 'polypeptide(L)'
;MFTSDKIPGPILLNVKQQLVEMNLAHGASAFGRVHTRDDVPQIVTTQQFDWPSVRVEAGTNNVTAVDEVAGLHHYVSLNVDDRPITLEVKGGLGDFRRVVLRRGAAWVCPADDVVSVRLNSNFRYVRMSIDPVYFDRVVAAEPDSQPVLLRRSYGIVEPQIAHIAGALVAESDAGNPGGIAFVEALATGLSHQMALHAGERKPIMPRLRGGLSTVAKRRAIELMDAKLDSNLSVEFLAGEVELSPAHFARAFRETFGLPPHRYLLHLRLERARRMLDAENAVLADVAQRSGFADQAHFTRFFKREYGVTPGIVLRSRRRVPSVRK
;
A
#
# COMPACT_ATOMS: atom_id res chain seq x y z
N MET A 1 20.60 3.41 -25.85
CA MET A 1 19.84 4.43 -26.62
C MET A 1 18.43 3.90 -26.73
N PHE A 2 17.59 4.16 -25.70
CA PHE A 2 16.20 3.72 -25.69
C PHE A 2 15.36 4.80 -26.33
N THR A 3 14.80 4.46 -27.49
CA THR A 3 13.95 5.35 -28.27
C THR A 3 12.61 5.59 -27.56
N SER A 4 12.19 6.83 -27.58
CA SER A 4 11.10 7.49 -26.87
C SER A 4 9.67 7.05 -27.25
N ASP A 5 9.45 5.95 -27.99
CA ASP A 5 8.21 5.81 -28.75
C ASP A 5 7.45 4.49 -28.54
N LYS A 6 7.26 4.01 -27.35
CA LYS A 6 6.23 2.97 -27.12
C LYS A 6 5.80 2.88 -25.67
N ILE A 7 5.12 3.91 -25.17
CA ILE A 7 4.02 3.69 -24.25
C ILE A 7 2.76 3.62 -25.16
N PRO A 8 2.06 2.50 -25.25
CA PRO A 8 0.88 2.41 -26.11
C PRO A 8 -0.12 3.50 -25.71
N GLY A 9 -0.66 4.17 -26.74
CA GLY A 9 -1.69 5.17 -26.56
C GLY A 9 -2.94 4.58 -25.90
N PRO A 10 -3.81 5.40 -25.34
CA PRO A 10 -4.96 4.95 -24.56
C PRO A 10 -5.90 4.14 -25.42
N ILE A 11 -6.19 2.90 -25.01
CA ILE A 11 -7.37 2.16 -25.49
C ILE A 11 -8.58 2.85 -24.85
N LEU A 12 -9.07 3.87 -25.55
CA LEU A 12 -10.31 4.55 -25.28
C LEU A 12 -11.47 3.67 -25.75
N LEU A 13 -11.98 2.80 -24.91
CA LEU A 13 -13.34 2.28 -25.11
C LEU A 13 -13.96 1.82 -23.78
N ASN A 14 -14.94 2.57 -23.35
CA ASN A 14 -16.03 2.15 -22.43
C ASN A 14 -15.79 2.15 -20.92
N VAL A 15 -14.83 2.89 -20.42
CA VAL A 15 -14.49 2.93 -18.98
C VAL A 15 -15.16 4.10 -18.24
N LYS A 16 -15.83 5.02 -18.95
CA LYS A 16 -16.36 6.28 -18.36
C LYS A 16 -17.40 6.11 -17.27
N GLN A 17 -18.15 5.03 -17.21
CA GLN A 17 -19.18 4.82 -16.16
C GLN A 17 -18.71 3.96 -14.98
N GLN A 18 -17.69 3.14 -15.13
CA GLN A 18 -17.12 2.32 -14.04
C GLN A 18 -16.12 3.07 -13.17
N LEU A 19 -15.50 4.13 -13.67
CA LEU A 19 -14.43 4.87 -13.01
C LEU A 19 -14.90 5.86 -11.93
N VAL A 20 -16.14 6.33 -12.00
CA VAL A 20 -16.69 7.26 -10.99
C VAL A 20 -16.89 6.58 -9.63
N GLU A 21 -17.15 5.27 -9.61
CA GLU A 21 -17.38 4.53 -8.36
C GLU A 21 -16.11 3.90 -7.74
N MET A 22 -15.03 3.75 -8.52
CA MET A 22 -13.75 3.21 -8.05
C MET A 22 -12.78 4.28 -7.51
N ASN A 23 -13.03 5.54 -7.77
CA ASN A 23 -12.08 6.64 -7.54
C ASN A 23 -11.87 7.05 -6.07
N LEU A 24 -12.61 6.51 -5.13
CA LEU A 24 -12.46 6.83 -3.70
C LEU A 24 -11.61 5.82 -2.92
N ALA A 25 -11.14 4.77 -3.57
CA ALA A 25 -10.61 3.60 -2.86
C ALA A 25 -9.09 3.58 -2.66
N HIS A 26 -8.34 4.48 -3.25
CA HIS A 26 -6.89 4.27 -3.37
C HIS A 26 -6.06 5.38 -2.74
N GLY A 27 -5.78 5.24 -1.47
CA GLY A 27 -4.81 6.04 -0.75
C GLY A 27 -5.34 7.10 0.21
N ALA A 28 -6.66 7.28 0.31
CA ALA A 28 -7.21 8.07 1.38
C ALA A 28 -7.38 7.19 2.62
N SER A 29 -6.53 7.39 3.62
CA SER A 29 -6.80 6.90 4.96
C SER A 29 -8.11 7.52 5.47
N ALA A 30 -8.76 6.84 6.40
CA ALA A 30 -10.02 7.27 7.02
C ALA A 30 -9.97 8.65 7.73
N PHE A 31 -8.88 9.40 7.62
CA PHE A 31 -8.62 10.60 8.41
C PHE A 31 -8.26 11.86 7.61
N GLY A 32 -8.40 11.89 6.29
CA GLY A 32 -7.98 13.06 5.52
C GLY A 32 -9.08 13.66 4.63
N ARG A 33 -8.93 14.95 4.29
CA ARG A 33 -9.78 15.64 3.31
C ARG A 33 -9.04 15.68 1.97
N VAL A 34 -9.75 15.27 0.92
CA VAL A 34 -9.24 15.32 -0.46
C VAL A 34 -10.00 16.42 -1.22
N HIS A 35 -9.27 17.33 -1.83
CA HIS A 35 -9.81 18.42 -2.62
C HIS A 35 -9.50 18.18 -4.10
N THR A 36 -10.49 18.42 -4.95
CA THR A 36 -10.38 18.25 -6.40
C THR A 36 -10.71 19.55 -7.12
N ARG A 37 -10.28 19.66 -8.37
CA ARG A 37 -10.82 20.65 -9.30
C ARG A 37 -12.23 20.21 -9.71
N ASP A 38 -13.13 21.19 -9.81
CA ASP A 38 -14.53 20.94 -10.12
C ASP A 38 -14.71 20.04 -11.35
N ASP A 39 -15.61 19.08 -11.25
CA ASP A 39 -16.08 18.15 -12.30
C ASP A 39 -15.08 17.16 -12.91
N VAL A 40 -13.88 17.00 -12.38
CA VAL A 40 -12.91 16.02 -12.87
C VAL A 40 -12.71 14.89 -11.85
N PRO A 41 -12.69 13.61 -12.28
CA PRO A 41 -12.38 12.49 -11.38
C PRO A 41 -11.05 12.71 -10.64
N GLN A 42 -11.04 12.44 -9.35
CA GLN A 42 -9.91 12.75 -8.44
C GLN A 42 -8.60 12.10 -8.87
N ILE A 43 -8.68 10.85 -9.29
CA ILE A 43 -7.57 10.07 -9.82
C ILE A 43 -8.14 9.26 -10.97
N VAL A 44 -7.55 9.39 -12.14
CA VAL A 44 -7.84 8.50 -13.26
C VAL A 44 -6.74 7.43 -13.24
N THR A 45 -6.99 6.34 -12.52
CA THR A 45 -6.15 5.16 -12.59
C THR A 45 -6.48 4.44 -13.89
N THR A 46 -5.52 4.35 -14.79
CA THR A 46 -5.67 3.65 -16.05
C THR A 46 -5.41 2.16 -15.90
N GLN A 47 -4.61 1.80 -14.91
CA GLN A 47 -4.22 0.42 -14.62
C GLN A 47 -3.99 0.25 -13.13
N GLN A 48 -4.47 -0.85 -12.59
CA GLN A 48 -4.19 -1.27 -11.23
C GLN A 48 -4.03 -2.78 -11.18
N PHE A 49 -2.96 -3.21 -10.55
CA PHE A 49 -2.70 -4.60 -10.25
C PHE A 49 -2.31 -4.80 -8.79
N ASP A 50 -2.91 -5.82 -8.19
CA ASP A 50 -2.68 -6.21 -6.81
C ASP A 50 -2.10 -7.62 -6.78
N TRP A 51 -0.82 -7.72 -6.45
CA TRP A 51 -0.18 -8.96 -6.07
C TRP A 51 -0.02 -9.01 -4.54
N PRO A 52 0.22 -10.19 -3.95
CA PRO A 52 0.34 -10.32 -2.49
C PRO A 52 1.41 -9.42 -1.87
N SER A 53 2.50 -9.15 -2.58
CA SER A 53 3.67 -8.41 -2.11
C SER A 53 3.68 -6.95 -2.52
N VAL A 54 3.08 -6.62 -3.65
CA VAL A 54 3.11 -5.27 -4.22
C VAL A 54 1.83 -4.95 -4.98
N ARG A 55 1.35 -3.71 -4.82
CA ARG A 55 0.29 -3.12 -5.64
C ARG A 55 0.92 -2.10 -6.57
N VAL A 56 0.49 -2.09 -7.82
CA VAL A 56 0.92 -1.09 -8.82
C VAL A 56 -0.28 -0.34 -9.34
N GLU A 57 -0.16 0.98 -9.40
CA GLU A 57 -1.13 1.88 -9.99
C GLU A 57 -0.43 2.78 -11.00
N ALA A 58 -0.97 2.89 -12.21
CA ALA A 58 -0.57 3.86 -13.19
C ALA A 58 -1.76 4.74 -13.58
N GLY A 59 -1.56 6.03 -13.68
CA GLY A 59 -2.66 6.93 -13.98
C GLY A 59 -2.28 8.40 -14.03
N THR A 60 -3.33 9.24 -14.06
CA THR A 60 -3.20 10.69 -13.97
C THR A 60 -3.80 11.17 -12.65
N ASN A 61 -3.02 11.94 -11.92
CA ASN A 61 -3.47 12.57 -10.69
C ASN A 61 -4.10 13.93 -11.00
N ASN A 62 -5.37 14.08 -10.69
CA ASN A 62 -6.15 15.31 -10.83
C ASN A 62 -6.47 15.99 -9.49
N VAL A 63 -5.94 15.44 -8.40
CA VAL A 63 -6.13 15.98 -7.05
C VAL A 63 -5.38 17.30 -6.92
N THR A 64 -6.03 18.32 -6.36
CA THR A 64 -5.39 19.62 -6.11
C THR A 64 -4.82 19.74 -4.71
N ALA A 65 -5.43 19.07 -3.74
CA ALA A 65 -4.93 19.01 -2.38
C ALA A 65 -5.39 17.73 -1.67
N VAL A 66 -4.54 17.27 -0.77
CA VAL A 66 -4.81 16.17 0.15
C VAL A 66 -4.36 16.62 1.52
N ASP A 67 -5.24 16.62 2.51
CA ASP A 67 -4.92 17.06 3.85
C ASP A 67 -4.98 15.89 4.84
N GLU A 68 -3.91 15.78 5.63
CA GLU A 68 -3.78 14.83 6.74
C GLU A 68 -4.11 13.37 6.37
N VAL A 69 -3.58 12.91 5.25
CA VAL A 69 -3.76 11.53 4.78
C VAL A 69 -2.57 10.68 5.15
N ALA A 70 -2.85 9.50 5.65
CA ALA A 70 -1.86 8.45 5.88
C ALA A 70 -2.29 7.16 5.18
N GLY A 71 -1.36 6.51 4.50
CA GLY A 71 -1.58 5.20 3.88
C GLY A 71 -1.23 4.06 4.83
N LEU A 72 -1.82 2.89 4.61
CA LEU A 72 -1.45 1.67 5.36
C LEU A 72 -0.24 0.96 4.79
N HIS A 73 0.13 1.27 3.56
CA HIS A 73 1.26 0.69 2.87
C HIS A 73 2.39 1.71 2.73
N HIS A 74 3.62 1.23 2.73
CA HIS A 74 4.72 2.02 2.19
C HIS A 74 4.51 2.19 0.70
N TYR A 75 4.72 3.38 0.16
CA TYR A 75 4.65 3.55 -1.29
C TYR A 75 5.81 4.36 -1.85
N VAL A 76 6.13 4.01 -3.09
CA VAL A 76 6.95 4.81 -3.99
C VAL A 76 6.07 5.32 -5.12
N SER A 77 6.06 6.60 -5.37
CA SER A 77 5.37 7.18 -6.51
C SER A 77 6.36 7.88 -7.41
N LEU A 78 6.31 7.54 -8.70
CA LEU A 78 7.22 8.01 -9.73
C LEU A 78 6.52 9.03 -10.63
N ASN A 79 7.10 10.20 -10.84
CA ASN A 79 6.64 11.12 -11.88
C ASN A 79 7.06 10.59 -13.26
N VAL A 80 6.10 10.24 -14.10
CA VAL A 80 6.34 9.80 -15.49
C VAL A 80 5.95 10.85 -16.52
N ASP A 81 5.56 12.05 -16.09
CA ASP A 81 5.26 13.17 -16.98
C ASP A 81 6.55 13.80 -17.51
N ASP A 82 6.50 14.35 -18.73
CA ASP A 82 7.65 14.99 -19.34
C ASP A 82 7.99 16.35 -18.69
N ARG A 83 6.99 16.97 -18.04
CA ARG A 83 7.15 18.24 -17.35
C ARG A 83 7.45 18.03 -15.87
N PRO A 84 8.32 18.86 -15.28
CA PRO A 84 8.47 18.88 -13.84
C PRO A 84 7.15 19.24 -13.15
N ILE A 85 6.85 18.55 -12.06
CA ILE A 85 5.70 18.85 -11.21
C ILE A 85 6.17 19.54 -9.93
N THR A 86 5.37 20.43 -9.41
CA THR A 86 5.63 21.08 -8.13
C THR A 86 4.59 20.60 -7.12
N LEU A 87 5.08 20.09 -6.00
CA LEU A 87 4.30 19.72 -4.84
C LEU A 87 4.61 20.70 -3.70
N GLU A 88 3.61 21.10 -2.97
CA GLU A 88 3.77 21.67 -1.63
C GLU A 88 3.39 20.59 -0.63
N VAL A 89 4.31 20.19 0.20
CA VAL A 89 4.15 19.04 1.10
C VAL A 89 4.36 19.46 2.55
N LYS A 90 3.51 18.95 3.43
CA LYS A 90 3.58 19.18 4.86
C LYS A 90 3.47 17.83 5.58
N GLY A 91 4.31 17.59 6.56
CA GLY A 91 4.27 16.42 7.41
C GLY A 91 4.05 16.79 8.86
N GLY A 92 3.07 16.17 9.51
CA GLY A 92 2.75 16.46 10.90
C GLY A 92 2.43 17.94 11.13
N LEU A 93 3.03 18.54 12.19
CA LEU A 93 2.82 19.94 12.60
C LEU A 93 3.72 20.95 11.88
N GLY A 94 4.53 20.52 10.91
CA GLY A 94 5.46 21.40 10.19
C GLY A 94 4.77 22.32 9.18
N ASP A 95 5.57 23.15 8.49
CA ASP A 95 5.11 24.02 7.41
C ASP A 95 5.15 23.32 6.05
N PHE A 96 4.42 23.88 5.09
CA PHE A 96 4.47 23.42 3.70
C PHE A 96 5.86 23.71 3.09
N ARG A 97 6.45 22.70 2.48
CA ARG A 97 7.70 22.80 1.72
C ARG A 97 7.43 22.55 0.24
N ARG A 98 8.02 23.35 -0.60
CA ARG A 98 7.95 23.15 -2.06
C ARG A 98 8.96 22.11 -2.49
N VAL A 99 8.50 21.13 -3.26
CA VAL A 99 9.30 20.06 -3.86
C VAL A 99 9.03 20.05 -5.36
N VAL A 100 10.10 20.03 -6.16
CA VAL A 100 10.00 19.89 -7.61
C VAL A 100 10.47 18.51 -8.01
N LEU A 101 9.60 17.77 -8.68
CA LEU A 101 9.87 16.41 -9.15
C LEU A 101 9.96 16.41 -10.68
N ARG A 102 11.15 16.16 -11.20
CA ARG A 102 11.37 15.98 -12.64
C ARG A 102 10.89 14.60 -13.09
N ARG A 103 10.77 14.37 -14.38
CA ARG A 103 10.51 13.03 -14.92
C ARG A 103 11.51 12.02 -14.36
N GLY A 104 11.02 10.86 -13.97
CA GLY A 104 11.83 9.81 -13.35
C GLY A 104 12.16 10.04 -11.87
N ALA A 105 11.81 11.20 -11.32
CA ALA A 105 11.96 11.40 -9.88
C ALA A 105 10.82 10.72 -9.12
N ALA A 106 11.20 10.00 -8.07
CA ALA A 106 10.30 9.33 -7.18
C ALA A 106 10.21 10.03 -5.84
N TRP A 107 9.14 9.74 -5.09
CA TRP A 107 9.07 10.01 -3.66
C TRP A 107 8.61 8.77 -2.93
N VAL A 108 9.16 8.57 -1.74
CA VAL A 108 8.80 7.51 -0.82
C VAL A 108 7.97 8.08 0.31
N CYS A 109 6.87 7.42 0.62
CA CYS A 109 6.06 7.74 1.78
C CYS A 109 5.89 6.46 2.63
N PRO A 110 6.32 6.47 3.89
CA PRO A 110 6.08 5.36 4.80
C PRO A 110 4.60 5.15 5.08
N ALA A 111 4.23 3.91 5.44
CA ALA A 111 2.93 3.63 6.02
C ALA A 111 2.71 4.45 7.30
N ASP A 112 1.46 4.83 7.57
CA ASP A 112 1.03 5.64 8.72
C ASP A 112 1.66 7.04 8.83
N ASP A 113 2.44 7.47 7.83
CA ASP A 113 3.02 8.79 7.80
C ASP A 113 1.98 9.83 7.31
N VAL A 114 1.51 10.67 8.23
CA VAL A 114 0.49 11.69 7.91
C VAL A 114 1.09 12.80 7.06
N VAL A 115 0.51 13.02 5.90
CA VAL A 115 0.97 14.05 4.95
C VAL A 115 -0.19 14.88 4.43
N SER A 116 0.07 16.19 4.27
CA SER A 116 -0.75 17.07 3.45
C SER A 116 0.02 17.45 2.20
N VAL A 117 -0.65 17.39 1.05
CA VAL A 117 -0.03 17.68 -0.26
C VAL A 117 -0.91 18.65 -1.02
N ARG A 118 -0.31 19.68 -1.60
CA ARG A 118 -0.93 20.58 -2.58
C ARG A 118 -0.25 20.43 -3.91
N LEU A 119 -1.03 20.39 -4.97
CA LEU A 119 -0.61 20.16 -6.33
C LEU A 119 -1.03 21.34 -7.22
N ASN A 120 -0.11 21.85 -8.00
CA ASN A 120 -0.39 22.96 -8.91
C ASN A 120 -0.83 22.52 -10.32
N SER A 121 -0.65 21.24 -10.64
CA SER A 121 -0.98 20.70 -11.97
C SER A 121 -1.31 19.21 -11.88
N ASN A 122 -2.04 18.74 -12.88
CA ASN A 122 -2.23 17.32 -13.10
C ASN A 122 -0.93 16.71 -13.62
N PHE A 123 -0.67 15.44 -13.30
CA PHE A 123 0.52 14.74 -13.76
C PHE A 123 0.26 13.23 -13.85
N ARG A 124 1.03 12.57 -14.72
CA ARG A 124 1.03 11.12 -14.84
C ARG A 124 2.01 10.51 -13.83
N TYR A 125 1.60 9.41 -13.23
CA TYR A 125 2.39 8.73 -12.22
C TYR A 125 2.33 7.20 -12.35
N VAL A 126 3.34 6.55 -11.80
CA VAL A 126 3.30 5.13 -11.42
C VAL A 126 3.55 5.05 -9.92
N ARG A 127 2.63 4.41 -9.19
CA ARG A 127 2.76 4.18 -7.75
C ARG A 127 2.88 2.70 -7.50
N MET A 128 3.84 2.34 -6.66
CA MET A 128 4.06 0.99 -6.17
C MET A 128 3.90 1.01 -4.66
N SER A 129 2.98 0.20 -4.14
CA SER A 129 2.69 0.11 -2.71
C SER A 129 3.09 -1.25 -2.18
N ILE A 130 3.82 -1.27 -1.06
CA ILE A 130 4.34 -2.48 -0.42
C ILE A 130 3.79 -2.57 0.99
N ASP A 131 3.33 -3.77 1.36
CA ASP A 131 2.90 -4.08 2.72
C ASP A 131 4.08 -3.90 3.71
N PRO A 132 3.89 -3.19 4.84
CA PRO A 132 4.97 -2.97 5.80
C PRO A 132 5.57 -4.25 6.37
N VAL A 133 4.76 -5.31 6.53
CA VAL A 133 5.24 -6.60 7.04
C VAL A 133 6.11 -7.30 6.01
N TYR A 134 5.68 -7.24 4.74
CA TYR A 134 6.49 -7.75 3.63
C TYR A 134 7.83 -7.01 3.56
N PHE A 135 7.79 -5.67 3.58
CA PHE A 135 8.98 -4.82 3.57
C PHE A 135 9.96 -5.21 4.70
N ASP A 136 9.47 -5.23 5.93
CA ASP A 136 10.28 -5.59 7.11
C ASP A 136 10.90 -6.97 6.97
N ARG A 137 10.14 -7.95 6.51
CA ARG A 137 10.61 -9.33 6.30
C ARG A 137 11.75 -9.39 5.28
N VAL A 138 11.59 -8.69 4.16
CA VAL A 138 12.56 -8.69 3.06
C VAL A 138 13.84 -7.97 3.46
N VAL A 139 13.73 -6.78 4.05
CA VAL A 139 14.89 -5.95 4.39
C VAL A 139 15.64 -6.50 5.60
N ALA A 140 14.97 -7.24 6.50
CA ALA A 140 15.59 -7.88 7.65
C ALA A 140 16.10 -9.31 7.39
N ALA A 141 16.03 -9.81 6.14
CA ALA A 141 16.38 -11.19 5.82
C ALA A 141 17.89 -11.50 5.92
N GLU A 142 18.75 -10.47 5.90
CA GLU A 142 20.17 -10.66 6.10
C GLU A 142 20.51 -10.85 7.58
N PRO A 143 21.36 -11.82 7.95
CA PRO A 143 21.87 -11.98 9.30
C PRO A 143 22.50 -10.66 9.77
N ASP A 144 22.18 -10.22 10.96
CA ASP A 144 22.66 -8.97 11.58
C ASP A 144 22.11 -7.67 10.95
N SER A 145 21.10 -7.74 10.07
CA SER A 145 20.48 -6.53 9.54
C SER A 145 19.72 -5.78 10.62
N GLN A 146 20.03 -4.49 10.74
CA GLN A 146 19.32 -3.60 11.65
C GLN A 146 17.94 -3.26 11.06
N PRO A 147 16.91 -3.09 11.90
CA PRO A 147 15.62 -2.61 11.44
C PRO A 147 15.78 -1.27 10.69
N VAL A 148 15.22 -1.22 9.50
CA VAL A 148 15.20 -0.02 8.67
C VAL A 148 13.91 0.73 8.92
N LEU A 149 14.02 1.98 9.35
CA LEU A 149 12.88 2.88 9.45
C LEU A 149 12.84 3.73 8.18
N LEU A 150 11.81 3.55 7.37
CA LEU A 150 11.60 4.40 6.21
C LEU A 150 11.28 5.84 6.64
N ARG A 151 11.85 6.79 5.91
CA ARG A 151 11.57 8.22 6.04
C ARG A 151 10.94 8.74 4.75
N ARG A 152 10.05 9.69 4.90
CA ARG A 152 9.51 10.41 3.75
C ARG A 152 10.64 11.09 3.00
N SER A 153 10.79 10.74 1.73
CA SER A 153 11.87 11.23 0.87
C SER A 153 11.31 11.64 -0.48
N TYR A 154 11.83 12.72 -1.04
CA TYR A 154 11.37 13.30 -2.29
C TYR A 154 12.53 13.51 -3.25
N GLY A 155 12.25 13.43 -4.55
CA GLY A 155 13.22 13.74 -5.60
C GLY A 155 14.29 12.65 -5.76
N ILE A 156 13.99 11.43 -5.39
CA ILE A 156 14.88 10.27 -5.60
C ILE A 156 14.93 10.01 -7.10
N VAL A 157 16.12 10.16 -7.69
CA VAL A 157 16.36 9.83 -9.10
C VAL A 157 17.21 8.57 -9.14
N GLU A 158 16.54 7.43 -9.20
CA GLU A 158 17.17 6.11 -9.19
C GLU A 158 16.64 5.27 -10.36
N PRO A 159 17.50 4.97 -11.36
CA PRO A 159 17.09 4.20 -12.52
C PRO A 159 16.48 2.83 -12.19
N GLN A 160 16.95 2.17 -11.15
CA GLN A 160 16.45 0.85 -10.75
C GLN A 160 15.00 0.93 -10.30
N ILE A 161 14.59 1.97 -9.56
CA ILE A 161 13.18 2.19 -9.19
C ILE A 161 12.32 2.36 -10.46
N ALA A 162 12.81 3.13 -11.43
CA ALA A 162 12.08 3.33 -12.69
C ALA A 162 11.98 2.04 -13.53
N HIS A 163 13.05 1.22 -13.57
CA HIS A 163 13.04 -0.07 -14.25
C HIS A 163 12.09 -1.06 -13.60
N ILE A 164 12.08 -1.14 -12.26
CA ILE A 164 11.14 -1.99 -11.52
C ILE A 164 9.70 -1.54 -11.79
N ALA A 165 9.43 -0.24 -11.75
CA ALA A 165 8.11 0.29 -12.08
C ALA A 165 7.67 -0.10 -13.49
N GLY A 166 8.55 0.07 -14.48
CA GLY A 166 8.28 -0.32 -15.87
C GLY A 166 8.04 -1.82 -16.02
N ALA A 167 8.82 -2.66 -15.34
CA ALA A 167 8.67 -4.11 -15.38
C ALA A 167 7.33 -4.56 -14.76
N LEU A 168 6.94 -3.98 -13.60
CA LEU A 168 5.67 -4.30 -12.96
C LEU A 168 4.46 -3.84 -13.81
N VAL A 169 4.53 -2.68 -14.45
CA VAL A 169 3.49 -2.22 -15.38
C VAL A 169 3.40 -3.14 -16.58
N ALA A 170 4.53 -3.51 -17.19
CA ALA A 170 4.56 -4.42 -18.34
C ALA A 170 4.02 -5.81 -18.00
N GLU A 171 4.34 -6.33 -16.81
CA GLU A 171 3.82 -7.61 -16.32
C GLU A 171 2.30 -7.56 -16.16
N SER A 172 1.80 -6.46 -15.60
CA SER A 172 0.39 -6.16 -15.49
C SER A 172 -0.32 -6.15 -16.84
N ASP A 173 0.23 -5.43 -17.81
CA ASP A 173 -0.33 -5.29 -19.17
C ASP A 173 -0.37 -6.61 -19.93
N ALA A 174 0.63 -7.44 -19.74
CA ALA A 174 0.74 -8.75 -20.37
C ALA A 174 -0.09 -9.85 -19.67
N GLY A 175 -0.80 -9.54 -18.60
CA GLY A 175 -1.62 -10.51 -17.86
C GLY A 175 -0.83 -11.45 -16.97
N ASN A 176 0.31 -10.99 -16.46
CA ASN A 176 1.17 -11.69 -15.49
C ASN A 176 1.88 -12.96 -16.03
N PRO A 177 2.53 -12.90 -17.21
CA PRO A 177 3.18 -14.06 -17.81
C PRO A 177 4.36 -14.60 -16.99
N GLY A 178 5.09 -13.74 -16.27
CA GLY A 178 6.18 -14.12 -15.40
C GLY A 178 5.76 -14.77 -14.09
N GLY A 179 4.46 -14.68 -13.78
CA GLY A 179 3.88 -15.25 -12.59
C GLY A 179 4.30 -14.57 -11.29
N ILE A 180 3.81 -15.11 -10.18
CA ILE A 180 3.98 -14.50 -8.86
C ILE A 180 5.45 -14.43 -8.42
N ALA A 181 6.28 -15.40 -8.81
CA ALA A 181 7.68 -15.43 -8.43
C ALA A 181 8.50 -14.27 -9.04
N PHE A 182 8.17 -13.88 -10.28
CA PHE A 182 8.81 -12.74 -10.93
C PHE A 182 8.40 -11.41 -10.24
N VAL A 183 7.12 -11.26 -9.94
CA VAL A 183 6.62 -10.08 -9.21
C VAL A 183 7.21 -9.99 -7.80
N GLU A 184 7.35 -11.12 -7.09
CA GLU A 184 8.00 -11.18 -5.77
C GLU A 184 9.47 -10.73 -5.85
N ALA A 185 10.20 -11.13 -6.90
CA ALA A 185 11.57 -10.67 -7.10
C ALA A 185 11.65 -9.15 -7.31
N LEU A 186 10.72 -8.58 -8.10
CA LEU A 186 10.63 -7.13 -8.32
C LEU A 186 10.24 -6.38 -7.03
N ALA A 187 9.30 -6.91 -6.25
CA ALA A 187 8.89 -6.35 -4.97
C ALA A 187 10.03 -6.38 -3.94
N THR A 188 10.81 -7.47 -3.93
CA THR A 188 12.03 -7.59 -3.12
C THR A 188 13.05 -6.53 -3.51
N GLY A 189 13.35 -6.39 -4.80
CA GLY A 189 14.25 -5.36 -5.31
C GLY A 189 13.79 -3.94 -4.96
N LEU A 190 12.49 -3.67 -5.10
CA LEU A 190 11.91 -2.39 -4.73
C LEU A 190 12.06 -2.09 -3.24
N SER A 191 11.81 -3.08 -2.37
CA SER A 191 11.97 -2.93 -0.91
C SER A 191 13.40 -2.55 -0.55
N HIS A 192 14.40 -3.16 -1.17
CA HIS A 192 15.81 -2.82 -0.96
C HIS A 192 16.14 -1.40 -1.47
N GLN A 193 15.60 -1.00 -2.62
CA GLN A 193 15.78 0.37 -3.12
C GLN A 193 15.13 1.42 -2.20
N MET A 194 13.96 1.14 -1.66
CA MET A 194 13.33 2.00 -0.66
C MET A 194 14.18 2.09 0.61
N ALA A 195 14.69 0.97 1.10
CA ALA A 195 15.57 0.93 2.27
C ALA A 195 16.87 1.71 2.04
N LEU A 196 17.46 1.62 0.85
CA LEU A 196 18.70 2.29 0.49
C LEU A 196 18.54 3.81 0.41
N HIS A 197 17.47 4.30 -0.23
CA HIS A 197 17.30 5.71 -0.56
C HIS A 197 16.43 6.49 0.42
N ALA A 198 15.60 5.82 1.19
CA ALA A 198 14.68 6.43 2.14
C ALA A 198 14.74 5.79 3.54
N GLY A 199 15.62 4.82 3.75
CA GLY A 199 15.78 4.13 5.03
C GLY A 199 16.81 4.81 5.93
N GLU A 200 16.47 4.93 7.19
CA GLU A 200 17.44 5.19 8.27
C GLU A 200 17.68 3.87 9.00
N ARG A 201 18.93 3.42 9.02
CA ARG A 201 19.32 2.34 9.92
C ARG A 201 19.30 2.92 11.34
N LYS A 202 18.46 2.37 12.20
CA LYS A 202 18.54 2.74 13.62
C LYS A 202 19.92 2.31 14.10
N PRO A 203 20.74 3.24 14.66
CA PRO A 203 21.94 2.82 15.35
C PRO A 203 21.54 1.76 16.37
N ILE A 204 22.39 0.73 16.57
CA ILE A 204 22.23 -0.22 17.67
C ILE A 204 22.40 0.60 18.97
N MET A 205 21.36 1.31 19.35
CA MET A 205 21.25 1.73 20.74
C MET A 205 21.17 0.44 21.54
N PRO A 206 22.00 0.26 22.59
CA PRO A 206 21.83 -0.87 23.47
C PRO A 206 20.35 -0.89 23.84
N ARG A 207 19.67 -2.02 23.54
CA ARG A 207 18.22 -2.21 23.65
C ARG A 207 17.71 -1.53 24.95
N LEU A 208 17.29 -0.28 24.83
CA LEU A 208 16.38 0.30 25.79
C LEU A 208 15.10 -0.49 25.60
N ARG A 209 14.87 -1.39 26.53
CA ARG A 209 13.74 -2.30 26.76
C ARG A 209 12.42 -1.76 26.20
N GLY A 210 11.99 -2.18 25.00
CA GLY A 210 10.72 -1.70 24.50
C GLY A 210 10.04 -2.59 23.44
N GLY A 211 10.75 -3.08 22.42
CA GLY A 211 10.17 -3.85 21.33
C GLY A 211 10.14 -5.36 21.58
N LEU A 212 9.42 -6.11 20.71
CA LEU A 212 9.42 -7.57 20.73
C LEU A 212 10.80 -8.10 20.31
N SER A 213 11.24 -9.18 20.95
CA SER A 213 12.40 -9.94 20.47
C SER A 213 12.13 -10.51 19.09
N THR A 214 13.17 -10.84 18.32
CA THR A 214 13.02 -11.46 16.99
C THR A 214 12.17 -12.73 17.03
N VAL A 215 12.32 -13.54 18.07
CA VAL A 215 11.52 -14.76 18.27
C VAL A 215 10.07 -14.41 18.55
N ALA A 216 9.81 -13.48 19.48
CA ALA A 216 8.45 -13.05 19.82
C ALA A 216 7.76 -12.34 18.64
N LYS A 217 8.48 -11.53 17.86
CA LYS A 217 8.00 -10.91 16.62
C LYS A 217 7.54 -11.98 15.63
N ARG A 218 8.39 -12.95 15.32
CA ARG A 218 8.08 -14.02 14.38
C ARG A 218 6.88 -14.84 14.87
N ARG A 219 6.88 -15.26 16.14
CA ARG A 219 5.81 -16.05 16.73
C ARG A 219 4.46 -15.32 16.71
N ALA A 220 4.44 -14.01 17.02
CA ALA A 220 3.22 -13.21 16.98
C ALA A 220 2.63 -13.14 15.57
N ILE A 221 3.45 -12.93 14.53
CA ILE A 221 3.00 -12.88 13.16
C ILE A 221 2.50 -14.24 12.67
N GLU A 222 3.24 -15.33 12.92
CA GLU A 222 2.81 -16.68 12.57
C GLU A 222 1.45 -17.03 13.17
N LEU A 223 1.22 -16.66 14.43
CA LEU A 223 -0.06 -16.88 15.10
C LEU A 223 -1.19 -16.03 14.50
N MET A 224 -0.92 -14.76 14.19
CA MET A 224 -1.90 -13.90 13.55
C MET A 224 -2.31 -14.44 12.18
N ASP A 225 -1.35 -14.85 11.35
CA ASP A 225 -1.60 -15.40 10.01
C ASP A 225 -2.36 -16.75 10.08
N ALA A 226 -1.95 -17.64 10.99
CA ALA A 226 -2.56 -18.96 11.13
C ALA A 226 -3.99 -18.91 11.68
N LYS A 227 -4.33 -17.89 12.45
CA LYS A 227 -5.60 -17.79 13.18
C LYS A 227 -6.40 -16.53 12.83
N LEU A 228 -6.28 -16.01 11.60
CA LEU A 228 -6.97 -14.80 11.18
C LEU A 228 -8.50 -14.87 11.31
N ASP A 229 -9.09 -16.04 11.11
CA ASP A 229 -10.52 -16.31 11.18
C ASP A 229 -11.04 -16.55 12.61
N SER A 230 -10.15 -16.63 13.58
CA SER A 230 -10.52 -16.87 14.98
C SER A 230 -10.51 -15.57 15.80
N ASN A 231 -11.12 -15.65 17.00
CA ASN A 231 -11.11 -14.53 17.94
C ASN A 231 -9.75 -14.45 18.66
N LEU A 232 -8.74 -13.89 17.97
CA LEU A 232 -7.43 -13.64 18.55
C LEU A 232 -7.47 -12.46 19.51
N SER A 233 -7.21 -12.72 20.78
CA SER A 233 -7.09 -11.68 21.78
C SER A 233 -5.63 -11.27 22.00
N VAL A 234 -5.43 -10.06 22.51
CA VAL A 234 -4.08 -9.56 22.90
C VAL A 234 -3.51 -10.42 24.03
N GLU A 235 -4.36 -10.89 24.93
CA GLU A 235 -3.99 -11.78 26.06
C GLU A 235 -3.42 -13.10 25.55
N PHE A 236 -4.07 -13.69 24.53
CA PHE A 236 -3.60 -14.93 23.92
C PHE A 236 -2.22 -14.73 23.26
N LEU A 237 -2.09 -13.70 22.43
CA LEU A 237 -0.82 -13.40 21.74
C LEU A 237 0.31 -13.09 22.73
N ALA A 238 0.01 -12.36 23.80
CA ALA A 238 0.97 -12.02 24.86
C ALA A 238 1.43 -13.29 25.60
N GLY A 239 0.52 -14.20 25.94
CA GLY A 239 0.83 -15.48 26.57
C GLY A 239 1.75 -16.35 25.73
N GLU A 240 1.52 -16.42 24.40
CA GLU A 240 2.35 -17.20 23.46
C GLU A 240 3.80 -16.70 23.32
N VAL A 241 4.07 -15.47 23.76
CA VAL A 241 5.42 -14.86 23.75
C VAL A 241 5.91 -14.51 25.15
N GLU A 242 5.26 -15.06 26.18
CA GLU A 242 5.62 -14.92 27.60
C GLU A 242 5.70 -13.45 28.07
N LEU A 243 4.80 -12.61 27.61
CA LEU A 243 4.67 -11.21 28.01
C LEU A 243 3.31 -10.95 28.66
N SER A 244 3.26 -9.93 29.55
CA SER A 244 1.96 -9.41 29.97
C SER A 244 1.25 -8.70 28.79
N PRO A 245 -0.10 -8.69 28.75
CA PRO A 245 -0.85 -8.05 27.65
C PRO A 245 -0.46 -6.58 27.42
N ALA A 246 -0.28 -5.82 28.48
CA ALA A 246 0.13 -4.41 28.41
C ALA A 246 1.55 -4.25 27.84
N HIS A 247 2.47 -5.13 28.28
CA HIS A 247 3.85 -5.12 27.76
C HIS A 247 3.89 -5.55 26.30
N PHE A 248 3.16 -6.62 25.94
CA PHE A 248 3.05 -7.07 24.55
C PHE A 248 2.48 -5.97 23.66
N ALA A 249 1.35 -5.34 24.01
CA ALA A 249 0.74 -4.29 23.19
C ALA A 249 1.69 -3.11 22.96
N ARG A 250 2.44 -2.68 23.98
CA ARG A 250 3.44 -1.62 23.85
C ARG A 250 4.60 -2.07 22.98
N ALA A 251 5.20 -3.23 23.27
CA ALA A 251 6.34 -3.77 22.52
C ALA A 251 5.98 -4.08 21.07
N PHE A 252 4.76 -4.57 20.82
CA PHE A 252 4.23 -4.79 19.47
C PHE A 252 4.12 -3.48 18.71
N ARG A 253 3.52 -2.44 19.30
CA ARG A 253 3.43 -1.11 18.70
C ARG A 253 4.80 -0.50 18.43
N GLU A 254 5.76 -0.68 19.32
CA GLU A 254 7.13 -0.22 19.11
C GLU A 254 7.83 -0.98 17.97
N THR A 255 7.48 -2.25 17.76
CA THR A 255 8.06 -3.10 16.71
C THR A 255 7.42 -2.87 15.34
N PHE A 256 6.09 -2.73 15.28
CA PHE A 256 5.32 -2.70 14.04
C PHE A 256 4.69 -1.34 13.72
N GLY A 257 4.84 -0.34 14.58
CA GLY A 257 4.22 0.97 14.41
C GLY A 257 2.73 1.02 14.78
N LEU A 258 2.05 -0.13 14.82
CA LEU A 258 0.62 -0.26 15.06
C LEU A 258 0.31 -1.13 16.28
N PRO A 259 -0.79 -0.84 17.00
CA PRO A 259 -1.30 -1.74 18.04
C PRO A 259 -1.70 -3.10 17.45
N PRO A 260 -1.59 -4.23 18.22
CA PRO A 260 -1.88 -5.58 17.73
C PRO A 260 -3.25 -5.73 17.08
N HIS A 261 -4.31 -5.14 17.67
CA HIS A 261 -5.66 -5.24 17.14
C HIS A 261 -5.85 -4.52 15.78
N ARG A 262 -5.13 -3.40 15.57
CA ARG A 262 -5.12 -2.68 14.29
C ARG A 262 -4.38 -3.47 13.21
N TYR A 263 -3.26 -4.05 13.59
CA TYR A 263 -2.48 -4.91 12.72
C TYR A 263 -3.28 -6.15 12.28
N LEU A 264 -3.94 -6.84 13.22
CA LEU A 264 -4.83 -7.96 12.93
C LEU A 264 -6.00 -7.57 12.01
N LEU A 265 -6.61 -6.41 12.26
CA LEU A 265 -7.68 -5.88 11.40
C LEU A 265 -7.19 -5.66 9.97
N HIS A 266 -5.99 -5.12 9.79
CA HIS A 266 -5.38 -4.95 8.49
C HIS A 266 -5.19 -6.29 7.76
N LEU A 267 -4.60 -7.29 8.41
CA LEU A 267 -4.43 -8.63 7.84
C LEU A 267 -5.79 -9.26 7.42
N ARG A 268 -6.83 -9.09 8.23
CA ARG A 268 -8.18 -9.55 7.92
C ARG A 268 -8.77 -8.87 6.69
N LEU A 269 -8.59 -7.57 6.57
CA LEU A 269 -9.06 -6.80 5.41
C LEU A 269 -8.32 -7.19 4.13
N GLU A 270 -7.02 -7.39 4.19
CA GLU A 270 -6.21 -7.88 3.06
C GLU A 270 -6.62 -9.30 2.64
N ARG A 271 -6.88 -10.21 3.60
CA ARG A 271 -7.43 -11.55 3.31
C ARG A 271 -8.81 -11.46 2.66
N ALA A 272 -9.70 -10.64 3.22
CA ALA A 272 -11.05 -10.44 2.67
C ALA A 272 -10.98 -9.91 1.24
N ARG A 273 -10.12 -8.95 0.99
CA ARG A 273 -9.92 -8.38 -0.34
C ARG A 273 -9.53 -9.45 -1.36
N ARG A 274 -8.50 -10.26 -1.03
CA ARG A 274 -8.08 -11.38 -1.90
C ARG A 274 -9.22 -12.37 -2.17
N MET A 275 -10.07 -12.62 -1.16
CA MET A 275 -11.21 -13.53 -1.31
C MET A 275 -12.33 -12.94 -2.18
N LEU A 276 -12.48 -11.61 -2.25
CA LEU A 276 -13.43 -10.96 -3.15
C LEU A 276 -13.05 -11.11 -4.63
N ASP A 277 -11.83 -11.54 -4.91
CA ASP A 277 -11.34 -11.79 -6.28
C ASP A 277 -11.86 -13.11 -6.86
N ALA A 278 -12.39 -14.00 -6.05
CA ALA A 278 -12.97 -15.26 -6.50
C ALA A 278 -14.30 -15.03 -7.26
N GLU A 279 -14.52 -15.78 -8.36
CA GLU A 279 -15.68 -15.61 -9.26
C GLU A 279 -17.04 -15.72 -8.54
N ASN A 280 -17.13 -16.54 -7.49
CA ASN A 280 -18.36 -16.82 -6.73
C ASN A 280 -18.28 -16.32 -5.28
N ALA A 281 -17.54 -15.28 -5.00
CA ALA A 281 -17.43 -14.76 -3.64
C ALA A 281 -18.80 -14.32 -3.09
N VAL A 282 -19.11 -14.77 -1.87
CA VAL A 282 -20.29 -14.39 -1.10
C VAL A 282 -19.84 -13.54 0.08
N LEU A 283 -20.42 -12.35 0.23
CA LEU A 283 -19.94 -11.38 1.23
C LEU A 283 -19.97 -11.90 2.67
N ALA A 284 -20.99 -12.68 3.00
CA ALA A 284 -21.10 -13.29 4.33
C ALA A 284 -19.96 -14.29 4.60
N ASP A 285 -19.66 -15.14 3.61
CA ASP A 285 -18.57 -16.12 3.70
C ASP A 285 -17.20 -15.43 3.77
N VAL A 286 -17.01 -14.39 2.95
CA VAL A 286 -15.80 -13.58 2.99
C VAL A 286 -15.60 -12.94 4.37
N ALA A 287 -16.66 -12.35 4.94
CA ALA A 287 -16.60 -11.77 6.27
C ALA A 287 -16.18 -12.81 7.32
N GLN A 288 -16.88 -13.94 7.36
CA GLN A 288 -16.62 -15.02 8.34
C GLN A 288 -15.19 -15.59 8.20
N ARG A 289 -14.80 -15.99 6.98
CA ARG A 289 -13.48 -16.58 6.70
C ARG A 289 -12.32 -15.62 6.84
N SER A 290 -12.60 -14.32 6.85
CA SER A 290 -11.61 -13.29 7.13
C SER A 290 -11.60 -12.86 8.59
N GLY A 291 -12.38 -13.50 9.47
CA GLY A 291 -12.38 -13.27 10.91
C GLY A 291 -13.19 -12.08 11.39
N PHE A 292 -14.15 -11.60 10.60
CA PHE A 292 -15.10 -10.58 11.05
C PHE A 292 -16.30 -11.23 11.75
N ALA A 293 -16.82 -10.57 12.77
CA ALA A 293 -17.96 -11.06 13.54
C ALA A 293 -19.23 -11.24 12.68
N ASP A 294 -19.43 -10.29 11.74
CA ASP A 294 -20.56 -10.30 10.81
C ASP A 294 -20.24 -9.48 9.55
N GLN A 295 -21.13 -9.58 8.56
CA GLN A 295 -21.00 -8.85 7.29
C GLN A 295 -21.10 -7.33 7.45
N ALA A 296 -21.87 -6.81 8.42
CA ALA A 296 -22.01 -5.39 8.64
C ALA A 296 -20.73 -4.80 9.22
N HIS A 297 -20.11 -5.51 10.18
CA HIS A 297 -18.80 -5.19 10.74
C HIS A 297 -17.72 -5.17 9.64
N PHE A 298 -17.66 -6.23 8.83
CA PHE A 298 -16.78 -6.30 7.67
C PHE A 298 -16.99 -5.13 6.72
N THR A 299 -18.22 -4.87 6.28
CA THR A 299 -18.56 -3.82 5.31
C THR A 299 -18.13 -2.44 5.81
N ARG A 300 -18.34 -2.15 7.10
CA ARG A 300 -17.96 -0.88 7.72
C ARG A 300 -16.46 -0.68 7.71
N PHE A 301 -15.68 -1.70 8.13
CA PHE A 301 -14.23 -1.59 8.17
C PHE A 301 -13.63 -1.59 6.77
N PHE A 302 -14.13 -2.43 5.87
CA PHE A 302 -13.71 -2.48 4.48
C PHE A 302 -13.94 -1.13 3.77
N LYS A 303 -15.13 -0.53 3.95
CA LYS A 303 -15.40 0.81 3.40
C LYS A 303 -14.49 1.87 4.00
N ARG A 304 -14.23 1.82 5.30
CA ARG A 304 -13.30 2.74 5.95
C ARG A 304 -11.89 2.62 5.42
N GLU A 305 -11.47 1.39 5.11
CA GLU A 305 -10.11 1.06 4.65
C GLU A 305 -9.90 1.38 3.17
N TYR A 306 -10.85 0.94 2.34
CA TYR A 306 -10.73 1.00 0.88
C TYR A 306 -11.63 2.07 0.24
N GLY A 307 -12.36 2.86 1.00
CA GLY A 307 -13.25 3.92 0.52
C GLY A 307 -14.55 3.42 -0.12
N VAL A 308 -14.61 2.16 -0.56
CA VAL A 308 -15.76 1.53 -1.20
C VAL A 308 -16.27 0.33 -0.40
N THR A 309 -17.55 -0.02 -0.56
CA THR A 309 -18.07 -1.23 0.08
C THR A 309 -17.62 -2.49 -0.66
N PRO A 310 -17.45 -3.63 0.03
CA PRO A 310 -17.08 -4.89 -0.61
C PRO A 310 -18.11 -5.34 -1.66
N GLY A 311 -19.38 -4.95 -1.51
CA GLY A 311 -20.42 -5.22 -2.50
C GLY A 311 -20.25 -4.46 -3.81
N ILE A 312 -19.65 -3.28 -3.79
CA ILE A 312 -19.28 -2.54 -5.01
C ILE A 312 -18.15 -3.28 -5.73
N VAL A 313 -17.11 -3.69 -5.01
CA VAL A 313 -15.99 -4.46 -5.56
C VAL A 313 -16.48 -5.74 -6.25
N LEU A 314 -17.37 -6.46 -5.58
CA LEU A 314 -17.94 -7.71 -6.11
C LEU A 314 -18.78 -7.50 -7.39
N ARG A 315 -19.58 -6.43 -7.43
CA ARG A 315 -20.41 -6.10 -8.60
C ARG A 315 -19.59 -5.63 -9.79
N SER A 316 -18.55 -4.87 -9.57
CA SER A 316 -17.68 -4.39 -10.66
C SER A 316 -17.02 -5.56 -11.41
N ARG A 317 -16.65 -6.62 -10.70
CA ARG A 317 -16.01 -7.81 -11.28
C ARG A 317 -16.99 -8.72 -12.05
N ARG A 318 -18.23 -8.87 -11.55
CA ARG A 318 -19.26 -9.66 -12.24
C ARG A 318 -19.69 -9.06 -13.58
N ARG A 319 -19.35 -7.81 -13.86
CA ARG A 319 -19.67 -7.11 -15.12
C ARG A 319 -18.61 -7.23 -16.22
N VAL A 320 -17.46 -7.84 -15.93
CA VAL A 320 -16.46 -8.14 -16.96
C VAL A 320 -16.82 -9.49 -17.57
N PRO A 321 -17.34 -9.57 -18.83
CA PRO A 321 -17.64 -10.84 -19.46
C PRO A 321 -16.32 -11.59 -19.63
N SER A 322 -16.27 -12.85 -19.20
CA SER A 322 -15.19 -13.75 -19.58
C SER A 322 -15.15 -13.82 -21.10
N VAL A 323 -14.07 -13.34 -21.69
CA VAL A 323 -13.79 -13.63 -23.10
C VAL A 323 -13.57 -15.14 -23.18
N ARG A 324 -14.63 -15.86 -23.60
CA ARG A 324 -14.51 -17.27 -23.94
C ARG A 324 -13.51 -17.39 -25.08
N LYS A 325 -12.49 -18.22 -24.88
CA LYS A 325 -11.59 -18.70 -25.93
C LYS A 325 -12.40 -19.49 -26.97
#